data_5da2b6c716140f4bf121d5bc54741d7e
#
_entry.id   5da2b6c716140f4bf121d5bc54741d7e
#
_cell.length_a   1.000
_cell.length_b   1.000
_cell.length_c   1.000
_cell.angle_alpha   90.00
_cell.angle_beta   90.00
_cell.angle_gamma   90.00
#
_symmetry.space_group_name_H-M   'P 1'
#
loop_
_entity.id
_entity.type
_entity.pdbx_description
1 polymer ?
#
loop_
_entity_poly.entity_id
_entity_poly.type
_entity_poly.pdbx_seq_one_letter_code
_entity_poly.pdbx_strand_id
1 'polypeptide(L)'
;MLANAERLAPPITPEKMPAKIRLRRMGRKKKAHYRIVVADNDSPRDGRFIESIGYYKPLSNPARLVLNLERVDHWLSEGAQPSGTMKSLIAKARKGGDSLVALGEADPEEQKAKRAEALAARRAAEEKAAQEVAAKAAEEEEAAEEPAEEKESE
;
A
#
# COMPACT_ATOMS: atom_id res chain seq x y z
N MET A 1 -6.08 -56.43 37.93
CA MET A 1 -5.58 -55.07 38.22
C MET A 1 -5.02 -54.54 36.94
N LEU A 2 -5.78 -53.69 36.30
CA LEU A 2 -5.49 -53.22 34.93
C LEU A 2 -4.86 -51.83 35.05
N ALA A 3 -3.58 -51.70 34.78
CA ALA A 3 -2.91 -50.44 34.62
C ALA A 3 -3.17 -49.93 33.21
N ASN A 4 -4.07 -48.98 33.12
CA ASN A 4 -4.38 -48.24 31.88
C ASN A 4 -3.23 -47.30 31.63
N ALA A 5 -2.30 -47.69 30.78
CA ALA A 5 -1.25 -46.82 30.29
C ALA A 5 -1.89 -45.84 29.30
N GLU A 6 -2.28 -44.71 29.80
CA GLU A 6 -2.62 -43.51 29.03
C GLU A 6 -1.43 -43.19 28.14
N ARG A 7 -1.55 -43.54 26.84
CA ARG A 7 -0.61 -43.09 25.82
C ARG A 7 -0.76 -41.58 25.71
N LEU A 8 0.02 -40.87 26.51
CA LEU A 8 0.29 -39.47 26.23
C LEU A 8 0.84 -39.40 24.82
N ALA A 9 0.08 -38.78 23.93
CA ALA A 9 0.59 -38.39 22.65
C ALA A 9 1.90 -37.59 22.87
N PRO A 10 2.95 -37.87 22.11
CA PRO A 10 4.20 -37.12 22.28
C PRO A 10 3.92 -35.63 22.15
N PRO A 11 4.55 -34.78 22.98
CA PRO A 11 4.40 -33.36 22.88
C PRO A 11 4.77 -32.98 21.43
N ILE A 12 3.86 -32.30 20.76
CA ILE A 12 4.12 -31.75 19.41
C ILE A 12 5.27 -30.77 19.58
N THR A 13 6.48 -31.26 19.33
CA THR A 13 7.68 -30.40 19.27
C THR A 13 7.47 -29.33 18.23
N PRO A 14 7.65 -28.03 18.57
CA PRO A 14 7.42 -26.93 17.64
C PRO A 14 8.46 -26.85 16.52
N GLU A 15 9.17 -27.93 16.24
CA GLU A 15 10.36 -27.93 15.39
C GLU A 15 10.12 -27.88 13.88
N LYS A 16 8.90 -28.05 13.41
CA LYS A 16 8.63 -27.87 11.99
C LYS A 16 7.20 -27.43 11.75
N MET A 17 6.94 -26.14 11.95
CA MET A 17 5.72 -25.55 11.42
C MET A 17 5.82 -25.55 9.88
N PRO A 18 5.06 -26.40 9.17
CA PRO A 18 5.29 -26.64 7.75
C PRO A 18 4.92 -25.44 6.87
N ALA A 19 4.06 -24.55 7.34
CA ALA A 19 3.56 -23.44 6.54
C ALA A 19 3.70 -22.07 7.23
N LYS A 20 4.02 -21.04 6.44
CA LYS A 20 4.08 -19.64 6.89
C LYS A 20 3.19 -18.75 6.03
N ILE A 21 2.46 -17.83 6.69
CA ILE A 21 1.74 -16.76 6.02
C ILE A 21 2.70 -15.57 5.89
N ARG A 22 3.03 -15.19 4.66
CA ARG A 22 4.02 -14.16 4.39
C ARG A 22 3.69 -13.30 3.18
N LEU A 23 4.41 -12.19 3.04
CA LEU A 23 4.33 -11.29 1.90
C LEU A 23 5.30 -11.75 0.81
N ARG A 24 4.78 -11.99 -0.39
CA ARG A 24 5.57 -12.17 -1.61
C ARG A 24 5.61 -10.85 -2.36
N ARG A 25 6.82 -10.34 -2.62
CA ARG A 25 6.98 -9.09 -3.36
C ARG A 25 6.68 -9.27 -4.83
N MET A 26 5.92 -8.33 -5.39
CA MET A 26 5.59 -8.23 -6.80
C MET A 26 5.79 -6.80 -7.30
N GLY A 27 5.57 -6.58 -8.59
CA GLY A 27 5.74 -5.29 -9.21
C GLY A 27 7.18 -4.98 -9.60
N ARG A 28 7.39 -3.77 -10.09
CA ARG A 28 8.68 -3.30 -10.61
C ARG A 28 9.43 -2.43 -9.60
N LYS A 29 10.64 -2.00 -9.97
CA LYS A 29 11.44 -1.04 -9.20
C LYS A 29 10.62 0.22 -8.89
N LYS A 30 10.64 0.69 -7.65
CA LYS A 30 9.89 1.85 -7.12
C LYS A 30 8.35 1.71 -7.13
N LYS A 31 7.76 0.60 -7.62
CA LYS A 31 6.32 0.31 -7.61
C LYS A 31 6.06 -1.09 -7.04
N ALA A 32 6.44 -1.28 -5.78
CA ALA A 32 6.24 -2.55 -5.09
C ALA A 32 4.78 -2.73 -4.67
N HIS A 33 4.26 -3.92 -4.88
CA HIS A 33 3.05 -4.43 -4.24
C HIS A 33 3.32 -5.85 -3.75
N TYR A 34 2.50 -6.33 -2.86
CA TYR A 34 2.73 -7.60 -2.20
C TYR A 34 1.50 -8.48 -2.32
N ARG A 35 1.72 -9.73 -2.63
CA ARG A 35 0.72 -10.78 -2.52
C ARG A 35 0.88 -11.45 -1.16
N ILE A 36 -0.22 -11.70 -0.49
CA ILE A 36 -0.26 -12.43 0.77
C ILE A 36 -0.43 -13.90 0.42
N VAL A 37 0.55 -14.70 0.81
CA VAL A 37 0.62 -16.11 0.42
C VAL A 37 0.92 -16.99 1.62
N VAL A 38 0.37 -18.19 1.56
CA VAL A 38 0.77 -19.31 2.40
C VAL A 38 1.83 -20.10 1.65
N ALA A 39 2.97 -20.27 2.23
CA ALA A 39 4.07 -20.99 1.63
C ALA A 39 4.79 -21.85 2.68
N ASP A 40 5.48 -22.85 2.21
CA ASP A 40 6.36 -23.67 3.05
C ASP A 40 7.45 -22.80 3.69
N ASN A 41 7.81 -23.12 4.92
CA ASN A 41 8.83 -22.42 5.69
C ASN A 41 10.17 -22.35 4.95
N ASP A 42 10.57 -23.46 4.31
CA ASP A 42 11.87 -23.61 3.67
C ASP A 42 11.90 -23.04 2.23
N SER A 43 10.75 -22.69 1.70
CA SER A 43 10.65 -22.08 0.37
C SER A 43 11.19 -20.65 0.33
N PRO A 44 11.92 -20.23 -0.72
CA PRO A 44 12.38 -18.85 -0.85
C PRO A 44 11.18 -17.87 -0.92
N ARG A 45 11.43 -16.60 -0.53
CA ARG A 45 10.36 -15.57 -0.44
C ARG A 45 9.49 -15.46 -1.69
N ASP A 46 10.11 -15.49 -2.85
CA ASP A 46 9.46 -15.31 -4.15
C ASP A 46 9.26 -16.65 -4.90
N GLY A 47 9.45 -17.77 -4.18
CA GLY A 47 9.34 -19.14 -4.70
C GLY A 47 7.90 -19.66 -4.81
N ARG A 48 7.76 -20.98 -4.74
CA ARG A 48 6.47 -21.66 -4.72
C ARG A 48 5.66 -21.25 -3.49
N PHE A 49 4.36 -21.21 -3.63
CA PHE A 49 3.41 -20.97 -2.55
C PHE A 49 2.23 -21.96 -2.70
N ILE A 50 1.57 -22.24 -1.60
CA ILE A 50 0.44 -23.18 -1.55
C ILE A 50 -0.82 -22.45 -2.00
N GLU A 51 -1.11 -21.29 -1.38
CA GLU A 51 -2.32 -20.52 -1.64
C GLU A 51 -2.05 -19.02 -1.58
N SER A 52 -2.80 -18.25 -2.35
CA SER A 52 -2.80 -16.78 -2.29
C SER A 52 -4.10 -16.31 -1.63
N ILE A 53 -4.00 -15.70 -0.46
CA ILE A 53 -5.13 -15.29 0.37
C ILE A 53 -5.43 -13.80 0.34
N GLY A 54 -4.65 -13.04 -0.43
CA GLY A 54 -4.88 -11.61 -0.58
C GLY A 54 -3.72 -10.84 -1.18
N TYR A 55 -3.83 -9.51 -1.11
CA TYR A 55 -2.76 -8.62 -1.55
C TYR A 55 -2.67 -7.36 -0.69
N TYR A 56 -1.50 -6.73 -0.71
CA TYR A 56 -1.22 -5.49 0.00
C TYR A 56 -0.49 -4.51 -0.92
N LYS A 57 -1.03 -3.30 -1.05
CA LYS A 57 -0.45 -2.21 -1.84
C LYS A 57 -0.09 -1.04 -0.92
N PRO A 58 1.15 -0.94 -0.45
CA PRO A 58 1.57 0.12 0.48
C PRO A 58 1.69 1.50 -0.17
N LEU A 59 1.90 1.55 -1.49
CA LEU A 59 2.12 2.81 -2.22
C LEU A 59 0.83 3.51 -2.66
N SER A 60 -0.33 2.93 -2.40
CA SER A 60 -1.61 3.62 -2.56
C SER A 60 -1.86 4.53 -1.35
N ASN A 61 -2.56 5.62 -1.55
CA ASN A 61 -2.97 6.50 -0.46
C ASN A 61 -4.52 6.54 -0.40
N PRO A 62 -5.13 6.00 0.64
CA PRO A 62 -4.55 5.16 1.69
C PRO A 62 -3.98 3.82 1.17
N ALA A 63 -3.07 3.18 1.94
CA ALA A 63 -2.56 1.87 1.60
C ALA A 63 -3.71 0.85 1.54
N ARG A 64 -3.67 -0.05 0.57
CA ARG A 64 -4.77 -0.99 0.33
C ARG A 64 -4.41 -2.40 0.77
N LEU A 65 -5.31 -2.99 1.55
CA LEU A 65 -5.22 -4.35 2.04
C LEU A 65 -6.49 -5.12 1.66
N VAL A 66 -6.33 -6.15 0.87
CA VAL A 66 -7.40 -7.13 0.60
C VAL A 66 -6.95 -8.46 1.20
N LEU A 67 -7.73 -8.98 2.12
CA LEU A 67 -7.39 -10.19 2.85
C LEU A 67 -8.65 -11.01 3.11
N ASN A 68 -8.63 -12.27 2.69
CA ASN A 68 -9.68 -13.22 3.05
C ASN A 68 -9.43 -13.74 4.47
N LEU A 69 -10.19 -13.22 5.44
CA LEU A 69 -10.03 -13.58 6.86
C LEU A 69 -10.41 -15.03 7.13
N GLU A 70 -11.39 -15.59 6.44
CA GLU A 70 -11.80 -17.00 6.60
C GLU A 70 -10.66 -17.95 6.25
N ARG A 71 -9.95 -17.66 5.15
CA ARG A 71 -8.78 -18.46 4.74
C ARG A 71 -7.60 -18.26 5.69
N VAL A 72 -7.43 -17.06 6.23
CA VAL A 72 -6.40 -16.79 7.26
C VAL A 72 -6.69 -17.64 8.50
N ASP A 73 -7.93 -17.64 8.99
CA ASP A 73 -8.31 -18.37 10.19
C ASP A 73 -8.19 -19.88 10.00
N HIS A 74 -8.56 -20.38 8.82
CA HIS A 74 -8.33 -21.77 8.44
C HIS A 74 -6.84 -22.15 8.54
N TRP A 75 -5.95 -21.37 7.92
CA TRP A 75 -4.52 -21.68 7.96
C TRP A 75 -3.88 -21.50 9.32
N LEU A 76 -4.39 -20.58 10.14
CA LEU A 76 -3.96 -20.45 11.54
C LEU A 76 -4.39 -21.67 12.38
N SER A 77 -5.58 -22.24 12.14
CA SER A 77 -6.04 -23.46 12.80
C SER A 77 -5.24 -24.69 12.38
N GLU A 78 -4.78 -24.74 11.13
CA GLU A 78 -3.85 -25.75 10.62
C GLU A 78 -2.40 -25.57 11.11
N GLY A 79 -2.14 -24.55 11.92
CA GLY A 79 -0.84 -24.31 12.53
C GLY A 79 0.14 -23.46 11.69
N ALA A 80 -0.32 -22.79 10.64
CA ALA A 80 0.52 -21.88 9.87
C ALA A 80 0.94 -20.66 10.70
N GLN A 81 2.22 -20.29 10.64
CA GLN A 81 2.74 -19.13 11.37
C GLN A 81 2.73 -17.85 10.52
N PRO A 82 2.03 -16.79 10.96
CA PRO A 82 2.12 -15.50 10.31
C PRO A 82 3.44 -14.81 10.63
N SER A 83 4.09 -14.22 9.62
CA SER A 83 5.27 -13.36 9.81
C SER A 83 4.90 -12.12 10.65
N GLY A 84 5.89 -11.44 11.27
CA GLY A 84 5.66 -10.26 12.10
C GLY A 84 4.81 -9.19 11.42
N THR A 85 5.12 -8.85 10.16
CA THR A 85 4.33 -7.91 9.37
C THR A 85 2.91 -8.43 9.13
N MET A 86 2.73 -9.73 8.88
CA MET A 86 1.41 -10.31 8.67
C MET A 86 0.56 -10.27 9.93
N LYS A 87 1.14 -10.49 11.11
CA LYS A 87 0.41 -10.33 12.39
C LYS A 87 -0.22 -8.94 12.50
N SER A 88 0.55 -7.90 12.18
CA SER A 88 0.07 -6.51 12.21
C SER A 88 -1.02 -6.25 11.16
N LEU A 89 -0.88 -6.78 9.93
CA LEU A 89 -1.87 -6.61 8.86
C LEU A 89 -3.17 -7.36 9.16
N ILE A 90 -3.10 -8.58 9.70
CA ILE A 90 -4.26 -9.35 10.14
C ILE A 90 -5.00 -8.62 11.27
N ALA A 91 -4.27 -8.08 12.26
CA ALA A 91 -4.87 -7.30 13.33
C ALA A 91 -5.60 -6.06 12.81
N LYS A 92 -5.02 -5.34 11.83
CA LYS A 92 -5.66 -4.20 11.16
C LYS A 92 -6.88 -4.62 10.35
N ALA A 93 -6.81 -5.73 9.61
CA ALA A 93 -7.93 -6.27 8.86
C ALA A 93 -9.12 -6.64 9.77
N ARG A 94 -8.86 -7.27 10.91
CA ARG A 94 -9.90 -7.61 11.90
C ARG A 94 -10.55 -6.39 12.57
N LYS A 95 -9.82 -5.28 12.69
CA LYS A 95 -10.34 -4.01 13.22
C LYS A 95 -11.19 -3.21 12.21
N GLY A 96 -11.28 -3.66 10.97
CA GLY A 96 -12.00 -2.93 9.93
C GLY A 96 -11.15 -1.88 9.18
N GLY A 97 -9.83 -1.98 9.28
CA GLY A 97 -8.89 -1.03 8.67
C GLY A 97 -8.39 0.05 9.62
N ASP A 98 -7.59 0.93 9.11
CA ASP A 98 -6.95 2.03 9.83
C ASP A 98 -6.94 3.26 8.89
N SER A 99 -6.76 4.47 9.41
CA SER A 99 -6.63 5.69 8.59
C SER A 99 -5.54 5.58 7.52
N LEU A 100 -4.51 4.77 7.79
CA LEU A 100 -3.40 4.50 6.89
C LEU A 100 -3.62 3.29 5.97
N VAL A 101 -4.54 2.38 6.32
CA VAL A 101 -4.77 1.12 5.60
C VAL A 101 -6.27 0.93 5.39
N ALA A 102 -6.73 1.13 4.17
CA ALA A 102 -8.10 0.84 3.77
C ALA A 102 -8.25 -0.63 3.38
N LEU A 103 -9.36 -1.24 3.82
CA LEU A 103 -9.74 -2.59 3.41
C LEU A 103 -10.51 -2.55 2.08
N GLY A 104 -10.33 -3.61 1.32
CA GLY A 104 -11.05 -3.82 0.06
C GLY A 104 -10.37 -3.25 -1.18
N GLU A 105 -10.97 -3.55 -2.31
CA GLU A 105 -10.54 -3.07 -3.61
C GLU A 105 -11.05 -1.64 -3.81
N ALA A 106 -10.22 -0.76 -4.33
CA ALA A 106 -10.67 0.58 -4.64
C ALA A 106 -11.50 0.53 -5.91
N ASP A 107 -12.70 1.07 -5.87
CA ASP A 107 -13.53 1.23 -7.04
C ASP A 107 -12.77 1.97 -8.14
N PRO A 108 -12.67 1.38 -9.35
CA PRO A 108 -11.90 1.96 -10.44
C PRO A 108 -12.46 3.33 -10.86
N GLU A 109 -13.74 3.59 -10.63
CA GLU A 109 -14.39 4.87 -10.92
C GLU A 109 -13.98 5.96 -9.93
N GLU A 110 -13.96 5.68 -8.63
CA GLU A 110 -13.44 6.62 -7.64
C GLU A 110 -11.97 6.97 -7.85
N GLN A 111 -11.16 5.99 -8.27
CA GLN A 111 -9.76 6.27 -8.59
C GLN A 111 -9.62 7.14 -9.82
N LYS A 112 -10.45 6.95 -10.84
CA LYS A 112 -10.48 7.80 -12.03
C LYS A 112 -10.93 9.21 -11.68
N ALA A 113 -11.98 9.34 -10.88
CA ALA A 113 -12.49 10.65 -10.44
C ALA A 113 -11.43 11.41 -9.63
N LYS A 114 -10.81 10.79 -8.63
CA LYS A 114 -9.73 11.41 -7.83
C LYS A 114 -8.50 11.77 -8.66
N ARG A 115 -8.16 10.97 -9.68
CA ARG A 115 -7.06 11.29 -10.60
C ARG A 115 -7.41 12.43 -11.54
N ALA A 116 -8.64 12.48 -12.03
CA ALA A 116 -9.12 13.56 -12.88
C ALA A 116 -9.16 14.89 -12.09
N GLU A 117 -9.66 14.87 -10.87
CA GLU A 117 -9.69 16.01 -9.97
C GLU A 117 -8.29 16.51 -9.62
N ALA A 118 -7.37 15.61 -9.26
CA ALA A 118 -5.98 15.97 -8.99
C ALA A 118 -5.26 16.53 -10.22
N LEU A 119 -5.58 16.03 -11.42
CA LEU A 119 -5.03 16.55 -12.67
C LEU A 119 -5.60 17.92 -13.00
N ALA A 120 -6.89 18.14 -12.79
CA ALA A 120 -7.57 19.42 -12.96
C ALA A 120 -7.04 20.47 -11.97
N ALA A 121 -6.88 20.11 -10.71
CA ALA A 121 -6.30 21.00 -9.70
C ALA A 121 -4.85 21.38 -10.03
N ARG A 122 -4.06 20.43 -10.55
CA ARG A 122 -2.68 20.71 -10.98
C ARG A 122 -2.64 21.66 -12.18
N ARG A 123 -3.52 21.46 -13.18
CA ARG A 123 -3.61 22.37 -14.35
C ARG A 123 -4.03 23.78 -13.94
N ALA A 124 -5.04 23.88 -13.05
CA ALA A 124 -5.48 25.17 -12.53
C ALA A 124 -4.39 25.90 -11.71
N ALA A 125 -3.57 25.16 -10.98
CA ALA A 125 -2.41 25.73 -10.28
C ALA A 125 -1.31 26.18 -11.24
N GLU A 126 -1.07 25.43 -12.29
CA GLU A 126 -0.08 25.74 -13.34
C GLU A 126 -0.50 26.96 -14.18
N GLU A 127 -1.80 27.09 -14.51
CA GLU A 127 -2.38 28.27 -15.17
C GLU A 127 -2.28 29.52 -14.30
N LYS A 128 -2.59 29.41 -13.00
CA LYS A 128 -2.43 30.55 -12.07
C LYS A 128 -0.98 30.99 -11.94
N ALA A 129 -0.06 30.05 -11.83
CA ALA A 129 1.37 30.36 -11.79
C ALA A 129 1.85 31.02 -13.08
N ALA A 130 1.37 30.56 -14.24
CA ALA A 130 1.69 31.17 -15.53
C ALA A 130 1.13 32.60 -15.67
N GLN A 131 -0.10 32.83 -15.18
CA GLN A 131 -0.71 34.18 -15.17
C GLN A 131 0.05 35.13 -14.23
N GLU A 132 0.50 34.65 -13.08
CA GLU A 132 1.25 35.45 -12.10
C GLU A 132 2.63 35.82 -12.62
N VAL A 133 3.29 34.92 -13.38
CA VAL A 133 4.55 35.20 -14.06
C VAL A 133 4.35 36.17 -15.19
N ALA A 134 3.28 36.04 -16.00
CA ALA A 134 2.96 36.96 -17.08
C ALA A 134 2.59 38.36 -16.56
N ALA A 135 1.84 38.43 -15.46
CA ALA A 135 1.50 39.73 -14.84
C ALA A 135 2.74 40.45 -14.29
N LYS A 136 3.67 39.72 -13.66
CA LYS A 136 4.95 40.31 -13.19
C LYS A 136 5.85 40.76 -14.34
N ALA A 137 5.86 40.01 -15.44
CA ALA A 137 6.63 40.42 -16.63
C ALA A 137 6.06 41.68 -17.29
N ALA A 138 4.74 41.82 -17.31
CA ALA A 138 4.08 43.03 -17.83
C ALA A 138 4.33 44.28 -16.95
N GLU A 139 4.34 44.08 -15.60
CA GLU A 139 4.61 45.15 -14.65
C GLU A 139 6.09 45.61 -14.70
N GLU A 140 7.01 44.68 -15.00
CA GLU A 140 8.43 44.98 -15.16
C GLU A 140 8.73 45.68 -16.50
N GLU A 141 7.95 45.41 -17.55
CA GLU A 141 8.03 46.06 -18.86
C GLU A 141 7.48 47.48 -18.80
N GLU A 142 6.35 47.72 -18.10
CA GLU A 142 5.75 49.04 -17.87
C GLU A 142 6.65 49.93 -17.00
N ALA A 143 7.33 49.36 -15.98
CA ALA A 143 8.29 50.09 -15.16
C ALA A 143 9.60 50.42 -15.88
N ALA A 144 9.92 49.78 -17.00
CA ALA A 144 11.10 50.05 -17.80
C ALA A 144 10.84 51.11 -18.86
N GLU A 145 9.59 51.40 -19.24
CA GLU A 145 9.22 52.40 -20.27
C GLU A 145 9.09 53.82 -19.70
N GLU A 146 8.75 54.01 -18.42
CA GLU A 146 8.61 55.34 -17.80
C GLU A 146 9.87 56.22 -17.73
N PRO A 147 11.12 55.76 -17.70
CA PRO A 147 12.28 56.64 -17.65
C PRO A 147 12.74 57.17 -19.00
N ALA A 148 12.11 56.84 -20.14
CA ALA A 148 12.56 57.26 -21.45
C ALA A 148 11.89 58.55 -21.95
N GLU A 149 10.72 58.93 -21.44
CA GLU A 149 10.00 60.17 -21.86
C GLU A 149 10.44 61.45 -21.15
N GLU A 150 11.12 61.37 -20.00
CA GLU A 150 11.57 62.57 -19.27
C GLU A 150 12.88 63.20 -19.77
N LYS A 151 13.54 62.63 -20.78
CA LYS A 151 14.82 63.14 -21.30
C LYS A 151 14.76 63.86 -22.64
N GLU A 152 13.59 64.08 -23.22
CA GLU A 152 13.44 64.75 -24.51
C GLU A 152 12.78 66.15 -24.45
N SER A 153 12.63 66.72 -23.25
CA SER A 153 12.07 68.06 -23.05
C SER A 153 12.96 68.98 -22.20
N GLU A 154 14.28 69.08 -22.53
CA GLU A 154 15.11 70.24 -22.09
C GLU A 154 16.11 70.68 -23.18
#